data_57684c8dbfb6965b9fea4b9b944d52bb
#
_entry.id   57684c8dbfb6965b9fea4b9b944d52bb
#
_cell.length_a   1.000
_cell.length_b   1.000
_cell.length_c   1.000
_cell.angle_alpha   90.00
_cell.angle_beta   90.00
_cell.angle_gamma   90.00
#
_symmetry.space_group_name_H-M   'P 1'
#
loop_
_entity.id
_entity.type
_entity.pdbx_description
1 polymer ?
#
loop_
_entity_poly.entity_id
_entity_poly.type
_entity_poly.pdbx_seq_one_letter_code
_entity_poly.pdbx_strand_id
1 'polypeptide(L)'
;MEVKKSTGLAINSEVIVQIAGIAALEVEGVAGLAKRPIQLRNWKRLMNASRNVHSKSVGLTSENGAIAIDIFITVYDHIKVKDVAEAVQQNVKDKVQSMTGANVAAVNVTVDDLVVEEGK
;
A
#
# COMPACT_ATOMS: atom_id res chain seq x y z
N MET A 1 -16.02 9.79 2.61
CA MET A 1 -16.81 8.58 2.37
C MET A 1 -18.27 8.94 2.28
N GLU A 2 -18.94 8.41 1.30
CA GLU A 2 -20.33 8.72 1.06
C GLU A 2 -21.16 7.45 1.11
N VAL A 3 -22.24 7.48 1.90
CA VAL A 3 -23.12 6.31 2.03
C VAL A 3 -24.45 6.68 1.42
N LYS A 4 -24.87 5.91 0.44
CA LYS A 4 -26.14 6.12 -0.22
C LYS A 4 -27.21 5.23 0.40
N LYS A 5 -28.41 5.78 0.51
CA LYS A 5 -29.48 5.08 1.19
C LYS A 5 -29.81 3.72 0.60
N SER A 6 -29.86 3.64 -0.71
CA SER A 6 -30.42 2.45 -1.33
C SER A 6 -29.43 1.34 -1.50
N THR A 7 -28.28 1.59 -2.10
CA THR A 7 -27.41 0.49 -2.48
C THR A 7 -25.95 0.80 -2.44
N GLY A 8 -25.54 2.01 -2.29
CA GLY A 8 -24.18 2.34 -2.60
C GLY A 8 -23.37 2.80 -1.42
N LEU A 9 -22.15 2.35 -1.39
CA LEU A 9 -21.11 2.89 -0.52
C LEU A 9 -19.99 3.34 -1.43
N ALA A 10 -19.74 4.64 -1.44
CA ALA A 10 -18.65 5.17 -2.24
C ALA A 10 -17.50 5.50 -1.30
N ILE A 11 -16.35 4.91 -1.56
CA ILE A 11 -15.18 5.12 -0.74
C ILE A 11 -14.11 5.77 -1.59
N ASN A 12 -13.58 6.88 -1.08
CA ASN A 12 -12.50 7.59 -1.76
C ASN A 12 -11.29 6.66 -1.90
N SER A 13 -10.70 6.66 -3.08
CA SER A 13 -9.55 5.79 -3.32
C SER A 13 -8.39 6.11 -2.41
N GLU A 14 -8.26 7.35 -1.95
CA GLU A 14 -7.22 7.70 -0.99
C GLU A 14 -7.38 6.96 0.32
N VAL A 15 -8.62 6.72 0.74
CA VAL A 15 -8.87 5.97 1.97
C VAL A 15 -8.35 4.54 1.80
N ILE A 16 -8.63 3.94 0.65
CA ILE A 16 -8.16 2.59 0.38
C ILE A 16 -6.64 2.53 0.36
N VAL A 17 -6.02 3.52 -0.27
CA VAL A 17 -4.56 3.59 -0.34
C VAL A 17 -3.96 3.71 1.07
N GLN A 18 -4.56 4.54 1.92
CA GLN A 18 -4.06 4.69 3.29
C GLN A 18 -4.20 3.42 4.09
N ILE A 19 -5.33 2.75 3.97
CA ILE A 19 -5.54 1.49 4.68
C ILE A 19 -4.52 0.46 4.22
N ALA A 20 -4.31 0.37 2.91
CA ALA A 20 -3.36 -0.59 2.36
C ALA A 20 -1.94 -0.30 2.84
N GLY A 21 -1.54 0.97 2.86
CA GLY A 21 -0.22 1.34 3.33
C GLY A 21 -0.01 1.00 4.79
N ILE A 22 -0.99 1.31 5.62
CA ILE A 22 -0.91 1.02 7.04
C ILE A 22 -0.85 -0.49 7.26
N ALA A 23 -1.69 -1.24 6.54
CA ALA A 23 -1.71 -2.69 6.68
C ALA A 23 -0.36 -3.31 6.30
N ALA A 24 0.29 -2.76 5.28
CA ALA A 24 1.60 -3.26 4.88
C ALA A 24 2.63 -2.98 5.97
N LEU A 25 2.58 -1.81 6.57
CA LEU A 25 3.54 -1.44 7.62
C LEU A 25 3.37 -2.23 8.90
N GLU A 26 2.19 -2.82 9.11
CA GLU A 26 1.96 -3.64 10.30
C GLU A 26 2.65 -4.99 10.24
N VAL A 27 3.06 -5.41 9.05
CA VAL A 27 3.64 -6.75 8.89
C VAL A 27 5.07 -6.75 9.38
N GLU A 28 5.39 -7.74 10.21
CA GLU A 28 6.74 -7.87 10.72
C GLU A 28 7.69 -8.17 9.57
N GLY A 29 8.83 -7.49 9.55
CA GLY A 29 9.80 -7.64 8.49
C GLY A 29 9.76 -6.52 7.47
N VAL A 30 8.68 -5.77 7.42
CA VAL A 30 8.57 -4.62 6.55
C VAL A 30 9.28 -3.45 7.19
N ALA A 31 10.32 -2.94 6.53
CA ALA A 31 11.06 -1.80 7.04
C ALA A 31 10.34 -0.49 6.75
N GLY A 32 9.56 -0.44 5.68
CA GLY A 32 8.82 0.74 5.33
C GLY A 32 8.22 0.62 3.95
N LEU A 33 7.51 1.65 3.56
CA LEU A 33 7.02 1.75 2.19
C LEU A 33 8.14 2.34 1.35
N ALA A 34 8.32 1.79 0.17
CA ALA A 34 9.40 2.22 -0.69
C ALA A 34 9.12 3.62 -1.21
N LYS A 35 10.14 4.45 -1.18
CA LYS A 35 10.06 5.78 -1.76
C LYS A 35 10.48 5.65 -3.20
N ARG A 36 9.57 6.00 -4.09
CA ARG A 36 9.90 5.93 -5.49
C ARG A 36 10.94 6.98 -5.83
N PRO A 37 11.85 6.68 -6.75
CA PRO A 37 12.84 7.66 -7.15
C PRO A 37 12.15 8.93 -7.63
N ILE A 38 12.67 10.06 -7.21
CA ILE A 38 12.12 11.34 -7.57
C ILE A 38 13.09 12.00 -8.52
N GLN A 39 12.58 12.37 -9.67
CA GLN A 39 13.41 13.16 -10.57
C GLN A 39 13.43 14.57 -10.06
N LEU A 40 14.61 15.18 -10.13
CA LEU A 40 14.78 16.51 -9.58
C LEU A 40 13.80 17.53 -10.13
N ARG A 41 13.47 17.42 -11.38
CA ARG A 41 12.54 18.37 -11.99
C ARG A 41 11.11 18.19 -11.48
N ASN A 42 10.83 17.10 -10.79
CA ASN A 42 9.49 16.83 -10.26
C ASN A 42 9.41 17.07 -8.77
N TRP A 43 10.43 17.64 -8.18
CA TRP A 43 10.47 17.78 -6.74
C TRP A 43 9.35 18.67 -6.20
N LYS A 44 8.92 19.65 -6.98
CA LYS A 44 7.81 20.50 -6.55
C LYS A 44 6.52 19.72 -6.45
N ARG A 45 6.29 18.85 -7.44
CA ARG A 45 5.11 17.99 -7.39
C ARG A 45 5.17 17.09 -6.17
N LEU A 46 6.35 16.60 -5.86
CA LEU A 46 6.52 15.75 -4.70
C LEU A 46 6.18 16.50 -3.42
N MET A 47 6.63 17.74 -3.31
CA MET A 47 6.35 18.52 -2.12
C MET A 47 4.85 18.77 -1.96
N ASN A 48 4.17 19.04 -3.05
CA ASN A 48 2.74 19.24 -3.00
C ASN A 48 2.00 17.96 -2.63
N ALA A 49 2.58 16.82 -2.97
CA ALA A 49 1.97 15.52 -2.70
C ALA A 49 2.49 14.91 -1.41
N SER A 50 3.29 15.64 -0.65
CA SER A 50 3.94 15.07 0.53
C SER A 50 2.96 14.60 1.60
N ARG A 51 1.75 15.14 1.58
CA ARG A 51 0.74 14.72 2.55
C ARG A 51 0.28 13.29 2.32
N ASN A 52 0.44 12.80 1.09
CA ASN A 52 0.02 11.46 0.74
C ASN A 52 1.23 10.60 0.43
N VAL A 53 2.07 10.44 1.45
CA VAL A 53 3.28 9.65 1.27
C VAL A 53 2.94 8.27 0.78
N HIS A 54 1.86 7.70 1.30
CA HIS A 54 1.45 6.34 0.93
C HIS A 54 1.04 6.21 -0.53
N SER A 55 0.49 7.26 -1.11
CA SER A 55 0.00 7.17 -2.48
C SER A 55 1.13 7.02 -3.49
N LYS A 56 2.37 7.29 -3.08
CA LYS A 56 3.51 7.10 -3.97
C LYS A 56 4.02 5.67 -3.95
N SER A 57 3.77 4.97 -2.87
CA SER A 57 4.20 3.59 -2.71
C SER A 57 3.06 2.61 -2.92
N VAL A 58 1.85 3.12 -3.05
CA VAL A 58 0.66 2.29 -3.18
C VAL A 58 -0.12 2.78 -4.39
N GLY A 59 -0.33 1.88 -5.33
CA GLY A 59 -1.13 2.16 -6.52
C GLY A 59 -2.44 1.41 -6.47
N LEU A 60 -3.44 1.95 -7.12
CA LEU A 60 -4.76 1.36 -7.12
C LEU A 60 -5.30 1.35 -8.54
N THR A 61 -5.74 0.19 -8.97
CA THR A 61 -6.38 0.03 -10.28
C THR A 61 -7.74 -0.61 -10.07
N SER A 62 -8.74 -0.08 -10.76
CA SER A 62 -10.08 -0.60 -10.65
C SER A 62 -10.49 -1.23 -11.97
N GLU A 63 -11.06 -2.42 -11.88
CA GLU A 63 -11.45 -3.15 -13.07
C GLU A 63 -12.61 -4.08 -12.75
N ASN A 64 -13.70 -3.93 -13.49
CA ASN A 64 -14.87 -4.83 -13.39
C ASN A 64 -15.40 -4.96 -11.94
N GLY A 65 -15.42 -3.85 -11.23
CA GLY A 65 -15.96 -3.86 -9.87
C GLY A 65 -15.03 -4.38 -8.81
N ALA A 66 -13.81 -4.74 -9.19
CA ALA A 66 -12.81 -5.19 -8.24
C ALA A 66 -11.60 -4.26 -8.34
N ILE A 67 -10.77 -4.29 -7.30
CA ILE A 67 -9.58 -3.46 -7.29
C ILE A 67 -8.33 -4.32 -7.20
N ALA A 68 -7.27 -3.83 -7.80
CA ALA A 68 -5.94 -4.39 -7.66
C ALA A 68 -5.08 -3.34 -6.98
N ILE A 69 -4.31 -3.78 -6.01
CA ILE A 69 -3.48 -2.87 -5.22
C ILE A 69 -2.02 -3.23 -5.46
N ASP A 70 -1.23 -2.22 -5.82
CA ASP A 70 0.20 -2.39 -6.02
C ASP A 70 0.92 -1.69 -4.89
N ILE A 71 1.76 -2.43 -4.17
CA ILE A 71 2.47 -1.89 -3.02
C ILE A 71 3.96 -2.11 -3.19
N PHE A 72 4.72 -1.07 -2.95
CA PHE A 72 6.18 -1.11 -3.04
C PHE A 72 6.72 -0.94 -1.62
N ILE A 73 7.46 -1.93 -1.15
CA ILE A 73 7.95 -1.96 0.22
C ILE A 73 9.46 -2.15 0.25
N THR A 74 10.03 -1.84 1.41
CA THR A 74 11.39 -2.25 1.75
C THR A 74 11.29 -3.23 2.90
N VAL A 75 12.19 -4.19 2.93
CA VAL A 75 12.20 -5.19 3.99
C VAL A 75 13.58 -5.23 4.64
N TYR A 76 13.64 -5.76 5.85
CA TYR A 76 14.92 -5.95 6.53
C TYR A 76 15.69 -7.11 5.89
N ASP A 77 17.00 -6.97 5.87
CA ASP A 77 17.85 -7.88 5.11
C ASP A 77 17.97 -9.28 5.71
N HIS A 78 17.60 -9.47 6.96
CA HIS A 78 17.70 -10.75 7.63
C HIS A 78 16.39 -11.54 7.62
N ILE A 79 15.41 -11.05 6.89
CA ILE A 79 14.07 -11.64 6.86
C ILE A 79 13.87 -12.32 5.50
N LYS A 80 13.11 -13.40 5.50
CA LYS A 80 12.76 -14.05 4.24
C LYS A 80 11.79 -13.16 3.46
N VAL A 81 12.26 -12.64 2.34
CA VAL A 81 11.48 -11.70 1.54
C VAL A 81 10.16 -12.30 1.10
N LYS A 82 10.19 -13.55 0.65
CA LYS A 82 8.97 -14.19 0.17
C LYS A 82 7.89 -14.26 1.25
N ASP A 83 8.30 -14.64 2.46
CA ASP A 83 7.35 -14.76 3.56
C ASP A 83 6.74 -13.41 3.92
N VAL A 84 7.57 -12.38 3.92
CA VAL A 84 7.08 -11.04 4.23
C VAL A 84 6.12 -10.56 3.15
N ALA A 85 6.47 -10.79 1.89
CA ALA A 85 5.61 -10.36 0.79
C ALA A 85 4.25 -11.03 0.85
N GLU A 86 4.22 -12.32 1.16
CA GLU A 86 2.96 -13.04 1.25
C GLU A 86 2.12 -12.54 2.43
N ALA A 87 2.78 -12.24 3.54
CA ALA A 87 2.08 -11.70 4.69
C ALA A 87 1.50 -10.33 4.39
N VAL A 88 2.24 -9.51 3.65
CA VAL A 88 1.73 -8.21 3.24
C VAL A 88 0.51 -8.37 2.34
N GLN A 89 0.59 -9.27 1.37
CA GLN A 89 -0.55 -9.51 0.48
C GLN A 89 -1.79 -9.87 1.28
N GLN A 90 -1.65 -10.77 2.22
CA GLN A 90 -2.79 -11.24 2.99
C GLN A 90 -3.32 -10.14 3.91
N ASN A 91 -2.44 -9.45 4.59
CA ASN A 91 -2.88 -8.43 5.55
C ASN A 91 -3.56 -7.26 4.84
N VAL A 92 -3.00 -6.84 3.71
CA VAL A 92 -3.58 -5.74 2.96
C VAL A 92 -4.96 -6.12 2.44
N LYS A 93 -5.07 -7.31 1.87
CA LYS A 93 -6.36 -7.77 1.35
C LYS A 93 -7.40 -7.83 2.45
N ASP A 94 -7.05 -8.45 3.58
CA ASP A 94 -7.99 -8.61 4.67
C ASP A 94 -8.43 -7.27 5.25
N LYS A 95 -7.49 -6.36 5.46
CA LYS A 95 -7.83 -5.07 6.05
C LYS A 95 -8.68 -4.24 5.13
N VAL A 96 -8.31 -4.17 3.86
CA VAL A 96 -9.07 -3.37 2.92
C VAL A 96 -10.48 -3.92 2.78
N GLN A 97 -10.62 -5.23 2.61
CA GLN A 97 -11.93 -5.83 2.47
C GLN A 97 -12.79 -5.67 3.72
N SER A 98 -12.20 -5.88 4.89
CA SER A 98 -12.98 -5.83 6.11
C SER A 98 -13.37 -4.40 6.49
N MET A 99 -12.53 -3.43 6.18
CA MET A 99 -12.79 -2.06 6.58
C MET A 99 -13.61 -1.27 5.57
N THR A 100 -13.52 -1.64 4.30
CA THR A 100 -14.19 -0.86 3.26
C THR A 100 -15.25 -1.63 2.50
N GLY A 101 -15.23 -2.94 2.59
CA GLY A 101 -16.14 -3.76 1.80
C GLY A 101 -15.75 -3.87 0.33
N ALA A 102 -14.63 -3.29 -0.05
CA ALA A 102 -14.18 -3.36 -1.44
C ALA A 102 -13.79 -4.78 -1.79
N ASN A 103 -14.01 -5.12 -3.06
CA ASN A 103 -13.62 -6.41 -3.58
C ASN A 103 -12.18 -6.31 -4.10
N VAL A 104 -11.25 -6.92 -3.38
CA VAL A 104 -9.84 -6.87 -3.74
C VAL A 104 -9.49 -8.09 -4.56
N ALA A 105 -9.21 -7.88 -5.84
CA ALA A 105 -8.89 -8.97 -6.75
C ALA A 105 -7.43 -9.40 -6.61
N ALA A 106 -6.54 -8.48 -6.34
CA ALA A 106 -5.12 -8.79 -6.27
C ALA A 106 -4.39 -7.76 -5.43
N VAL A 107 -3.35 -8.21 -4.75
CA VAL A 107 -2.40 -7.33 -4.08
C VAL A 107 -1.02 -7.72 -4.60
N ASN A 108 -0.41 -6.81 -5.34
CA ASN A 108 0.90 -7.05 -5.93
C ASN A 108 1.95 -6.33 -5.10
N VAL A 109 2.88 -7.09 -4.54
CA VAL A 109 3.90 -6.54 -3.66
C VAL A 109 5.22 -6.57 -4.38
N THR A 110 5.87 -5.41 -4.46
CA THR A 110 7.21 -5.30 -5.00
C THR A 110 8.15 -4.90 -3.89
N VAL A 111 9.21 -5.68 -3.71
CA VAL A 111 10.24 -5.35 -2.72
C VAL A 111 11.32 -4.56 -3.46
N ASP A 112 11.38 -3.26 -3.15
CA ASP A 112 12.29 -2.38 -3.86
C ASP A 112 13.69 -2.38 -3.29
N ASP A 113 13.84 -2.67 -2.01
CA ASP A 113 15.14 -2.56 -1.40
C ASP A 113 15.18 -3.36 -0.11
N LEU A 114 16.39 -3.71 0.29
CA LEU A 114 16.64 -4.34 1.57
C LEU A 114 17.30 -3.33 2.50
N VAL A 115 16.84 -3.30 3.72
CA VAL A 115 17.34 -2.36 4.72
C VAL A 115 18.13 -3.16 5.75
N VAL A 116 19.35 -2.71 6.00
CA VAL A 116 20.18 -3.35 7.03
C VAL A 116 19.68 -2.87 8.38
N GLU A 117 19.30 -3.84 9.22
CA GLU A 117 18.84 -3.51 10.56
C GLU A 117 20.05 -3.41 11.48
N GLU A 118 20.32 -2.20 11.94
CA GLU A 118 21.50 -1.95 12.76
C GLU A 118 21.17 -2.07 14.22
N GLY A 119 22.23 -2.21 15.00
CA GLY A 119 22.08 -2.29 16.44
C GLY A 119 21.81 -3.68 16.96
N LYS A 120 22.00 -4.66 16.11
CA LYS A 120 21.77 -6.07 16.49
C LYS A 120 23.03 -6.81 16.73
#